data_d578a43ea933967bfc78ee605a2d3d44
#
_entry.id   d578a43ea933967bfc78ee605a2d3d44
#
_cell.length_a   1.000
_cell.length_b   1.000
_cell.length_c   1.000
_cell.angle_alpha   90.00
_cell.angle_beta   90.00
_cell.angle_gamma   90.00
#
_symmetry.space_group_name_H-M   'P 1'
#
loop_
_entity.id
_entity.type
_entity.pdbx_description
1 polymer ?
#
loop_
_entity_poly.entity_id
_entity_poly.type
_entity_poly.pdbx_seq_one_letter_code
_entity_poly.pdbx_strand_id
1 'polypeptide(L)'
;MAQPSGRDRLAGLLGDVRAATAFRYDARDSLGNRMDTAKVMVSPAGGHLAVYHSGQVCHLATSTDLMQWTHQAVIDQPATQPTIAATPGGGLLTAAEFNDGHGGQLRIRYWPTLDALLTGRPAREFLAPRTLSACNEGTPSIRQLRLDADVDASRIELGLHYHRDCQVDRQARGTLTGFRAWTTATDPELDAAVQRAATAAGEQIGGNIGDRDHLRYRGRDYDVVEAQSRRGDFGSWRVYLYDRAARAAQRLSIVTHGGSRAFANPTATMLRDQVGRQAVMATLFVPMRARRRVRPARCSTTFPTTTRRAGPTTARPSRTTVPVGLSLAVGCGGERTVLKHQERW
;
A
#
# COMPACT_ATOMS: atom_id res chain seq x y z
N MET A 1 30.95 -11.89 -8.57
CA MET A 1 29.54 -11.54 -8.87
C MET A 1 29.23 -10.17 -8.28
N ALA A 2 28.66 -9.25 -9.04
CA ALA A 2 28.24 -7.93 -8.53
C ALA A 2 27.15 -8.11 -7.46
N GLN A 3 27.20 -7.30 -6.40
CA GLN A 3 26.15 -7.32 -5.38
C GLN A 3 24.83 -6.80 -5.96
N PRO A 4 23.68 -7.46 -5.67
CA PRO A 4 22.40 -7.01 -6.18
C PRO A 4 22.11 -5.56 -5.73
N SER A 5 21.54 -4.77 -6.62
CA SER A 5 21.15 -3.38 -6.34
C SER A 5 20.11 -3.30 -5.21
N GLY A 6 19.93 -2.11 -4.63
CA GLY A 6 18.88 -1.89 -3.63
C GLY A 6 17.49 -2.24 -4.16
N ARG A 7 17.22 -1.91 -5.43
CA ARG A 7 15.99 -2.26 -6.14
C ARG A 7 15.80 -3.77 -6.27
N ASP A 8 16.82 -4.50 -6.70
CA ASP A 8 16.73 -5.96 -6.89
C ASP A 8 16.51 -6.69 -5.56
N ARG A 9 17.14 -6.20 -4.48
CA ARG A 9 16.90 -6.73 -3.13
C ARG A 9 15.47 -6.48 -2.66
N LEU A 10 14.95 -5.28 -2.86
CA LEU A 10 13.57 -4.95 -2.50
C LEU A 10 12.58 -5.74 -3.35
N ALA A 11 12.83 -5.88 -4.66
CA ALA A 11 12.02 -6.70 -5.53
C ALA A 11 12.02 -8.18 -5.11
N GLY A 12 13.16 -8.71 -4.69
CA GLY A 12 13.26 -10.07 -4.12
C GLY A 12 12.45 -10.24 -2.84
N LEU A 13 12.48 -9.23 -1.94
CA LEU A 13 11.70 -9.24 -0.70
C LEU A 13 10.18 -9.21 -0.97
N LEU A 14 9.75 -8.45 -1.97
CA LEU A 14 8.34 -8.31 -2.35
C LEU A 14 7.84 -9.47 -3.24
N GLY A 15 8.76 -10.22 -3.85
CA GLY A 15 8.43 -11.19 -4.89
C GLY A 15 7.97 -12.56 -4.37
N ASP A 16 8.57 -13.12 -3.33
CA ASP A 16 8.24 -14.48 -2.87
C ASP A 16 7.48 -14.49 -1.54
N VAL A 17 6.15 -14.51 -1.63
CA VAL A 17 5.26 -14.61 -0.46
C VAL A 17 5.49 -15.89 0.33
N ARG A 18 5.97 -16.96 -0.31
CA ARG A 18 6.22 -18.26 0.36
C ARG A 18 7.43 -18.21 1.27
N ALA A 19 8.36 -17.30 0.99
CA ALA A 19 9.55 -17.03 1.81
C ALA A 19 9.31 -15.94 2.87
N ALA A 20 8.10 -15.35 2.91
CA ALA A 20 7.75 -14.33 3.90
C ALA A 20 7.76 -14.93 5.33
N THR A 21 8.19 -14.14 6.31
CA THR A 21 8.16 -14.53 7.73
C THR A 21 6.74 -14.84 8.21
N ALA A 22 5.75 -14.09 7.69
CA ALA A 22 4.34 -14.34 7.91
C ALA A 22 3.54 -13.87 6.70
N PHE A 23 2.41 -14.51 6.45
CA PHE A 23 1.46 -14.11 5.41
C PHE A 23 0.04 -14.47 5.81
N ARG A 24 -0.92 -13.71 5.31
CA ARG A 24 -2.34 -13.98 5.51
C ARG A 24 -3.09 -13.71 4.22
N TYR A 25 -3.90 -14.68 3.80
CA TYR A 25 -4.88 -14.49 2.73
C TYR A 25 -6.23 -14.10 3.33
N ASP A 26 -7.00 -13.27 2.61
CA ASP A 26 -8.32 -12.80 3.03
C ASP A 26 -8.29 -12.10 4.40
N ALA A 27 -7.38 -11.11 4.53
CA ALA A 27 -7.24 -10.34 5.77
C ALA A 27 -8.57 -9.65 6.12
N ARG A 28 -8.97 -9.79 7.38
CA ARG A 28 -10.19 -9.19 7.94
C ARG A 28 -9.89 -8.62 9.31
N ASP A 29 -10.66 -7.59 9.64
CA ASP A 29 -10.71 -7.06 11.00
C ASP A 29 -11.61 -7.91 11.92
N SER A 30 -11.71 -7.50 13.18
CA SER A 30 -12.52 -8.19 14.22
C SER A 30 -14.02 -8.15 13.97
N LEU A 31 -14.52 -7.27 13.10
CA LEU A 31 -15.92 -7.19 12.67
C LEU A 31 -16.18 -7.98 11.37
N GLY A 32 -15.13 -8.59 10.79
CA GLY A 32 -15.24 -9.35 9.54
C GLY A 32 -15.12 -8.53 8.27
N ASN A 33 -14.88 -7.21 8.35
CA ASN A 33 -14.63 -6.37 7.18
C ASN A 33 -13.36 -6.80 6.47
N ARG A 34 -13.37 -6.87 5.14
CA ARG A 34 -12.16 -7.13 4.35
C ARG A 34 -11.25 -5.91 4.42
N MET A 35 -9.96 -6.19 4.56
CA MET A 35 -8.93 -5.15 4.62
C MET A 35 -8.33 -4.95 3.23
N ASP A 36 -9.10 -4.33 2.31
CA ASP A 36 -8.61 -4.02 0.97
C ASP A 36 -7.73 -2.76 1.00
N THR A 37 -6.64 -2.76 0.22
CA THR A 37 -5.66 -1.67 0.15
C THR A 37 -5.15 -1.22 1.53
N ALA A 38 -4.88 -2.16 2.43
CA ALA A 38 -4.51 -1.82 3.80
C ALA A 38 -3.13 -1.15 3.85
N LYS A 39 -3.09 0.15 4.19
CA LYS A 39 -1.85 0.85 4.52
C LYS A 39 -1.57 0.74 6.01
N VAL A 40 -0.43 0.17 6.35
CA VAL A 40 -0.02 -0.10 7.73
C VAL A 40 1.10 0.84 8.15
N MET A 41 1.08 1.26 9.41
CA MET A 41 2.15 2.04 10.04
C MET A 41 2.36 1.62 11.49
N VAL A 42 3.48 2.02 12.08
CA VAL A 42 3.67 1.91 13.53
C VAL A 42 2.76 2.92 14.22
N SER A 43 2.01 2.46 15.22
CA SER A 43 1.13 3.32 16.01
C SER A 43 1.93 4.21 16.97
N PRO A 44 1.58 5.50 17.11
CA PRO A 44 2.16 6.34 18.17
C PRO A 44 1.91 5.80 19.59
N ALA A 45 0.82 5.03 19.77
CA ALA A 45 0.47 4.40 21.05
C ALA A 45 1.09 3.00 21.25
N GLY A 46 1.96 2.57 20.34
CA GLY A 46 2.53 1.21 20.31
C GLY A 46 1.74 0.25 19.43
N GLY A 47 2.39 -0.83 18.97
CA GLY A 47 1.82 -1.74 17.98
C GLY A 47 1.69 -1.10 16.60
N HIS A 48 0.63 -1.46 15.86
CA HIS A 48 0.44 -1.05 14.47
C HIS A 48 -0.96 -0.50 14.23
N LEU A 49 -1.07 0.45 13.32
CA LEU A 49 -2.31 0.96 12.75
C LEU A 49 -2.43 0.51 11.30
N ALA A 50 -3.64 0.19 10.86
CA ALA A 50 -3.98 -0.01 9.46
C ALA A 50 -5.18 0.85 9.09
N VAL A 51 -5.08 1.60 7.98
CA VAL A 51 -6.24 2.14 7.28
C VAL A 51 -6.50 1.28 6.04
N TYR A 52 -7.76 0.98 5.78
CA TYR A 52 -8.17 0.10 4.67
C TYR A 52 -9.61 0.43 4.29
N HIS A 53 -10.07 -0.05 3.15
CA HIS A 53 -11.48 0.06 2.82
C HIS A 53 -12.16 -1.31 2.73
N SER A 54 -13.46 -1.31 2.96
CA SER A 54 -14.37 -2.43 2.71
C SER A 54 -15.61 -1.86 2.02
N GLY A 55 -15.77 -2.17 0.73
CA GLY A 55 -16.72 -1.41 -0.10
C GLY A 55 -16.31 0.05 -0.20
N GLN A 56 -17.23 0.97 0.03
CA GLN A 56 -16.99 2.43 0.01
C GLN A 56 -16.85 3.03 1.41
N VAL A 57 -16.36 2.27 2.35
CA VAL A 57 -16.12 2.70 3.73
C VAL A 57 -14.67 2.50 4.10
N CYS A 58 -14.00 3.55 4.53
CA CYS A 58 -12.65 3.49 5.04
C CYS A 58 -12.65 3.28 6.56
N HIS A 59 -11.86 2.32 7.00
CA HIS A 59 -11.79 1.87 8.39
C HIS A 59 -10.38 2.07 8.95
N LEU A 60 -10.31 2.10 10.27
CA LEU A 60 -9.08 2.02 11.07
C LEU A 60 -9.12 0.74 11.91
N ALA A 61 -8.01 0.02 11.94
CA ALA A 61 -7.79 -1.09 12.86
C ALA A 61 -6.41 -1.03 13.52
N THR A 62 -6.28 -1.71 14.66
CA THR A 62 -5.02 -1.88 15.39
C THR A 62 -4.59 -3.33 15.41
N SER A 63 -3.27 -3.56 15.54
CA SER A 63 -2.70 -4.89 15.72
C SER A 63 -1.42 -4.83 16.53
N THR A 64 -1.15 -5.87 17.31
CA THR A 64 0.14 -6.07 18.00
C THR A 64 1.06 -7.04 17.27
N ASP A 65 0.53 -7.85 16.35
CA ASP A 65 1.22 -8.96 15.70
C ASP A 65 1.18 -8.94 14.16
N LEU A 66 0.51 -7.92 13.56
CA LEU A 66 0.26 -7.78 12.12
C LEU A 66 -0.64 -8.89 11.52
N MET A 67 -1.11 -9.83 12.33
CA MET A 67 -1.92 -10.96 11.88
C MET A 67 -3.38 -10.85 12.31
N GLN A 68 -3.62 -10.35 13.52
CA GLN A 68 -4.95 -10.11 14.07
C GLN A 68 -5.21 -8.61 14.12
N TRP A 69 -6.31 -8.16 13.56
CA TRP A 69 -6.66 -6.75 13.45
C TRP A 69 -7.96 -6.47 14.19
N THR A 70 -7.89 -5.56 15.15
CA THR A 70 -9.07 -5.11 15.90
C THR A 70 -9.59 -3.82 15.29
N HIS A 71 -10.82 -3.85 14.78
CA HIS A 71 -11.51 -2.65 14.27
C HIS A 71 -11.60 -1.58 15.35
N GLN A 72 -11.34 -0.34 15.00
CA GLN A 72 -11.37 0.79 15.92
C GLN A 72 -12.43 1.82 15.53
N ALA A 73 -12.48 2.22 14.26
CA ALA A 73 -13.37 3.28 13.79
C ALA A 73 -13.62 3.21 12.28
N VAL A 74 -14.72 3.81 11.85
CA VAL A 74 -14.90 4.29 10.48
C VAL A 74 -14.27 5.68 10.40
N ILE A 75 -13.36 5.88 9.44
CA ILE A 75 -12.61 7.14 9.31
C ILE A 75 -13.04 7.99 8.12
N ASP A 76 -13.67 7.38 7.11
CA ASP A 76 -14.18 8.08 5.93
C ASP A 76 -15.24 7.29 5.19
N GLN A 77 -16.24 8.02 4.61
CA GLN A 77 -17.27 7.47 3.71
C GLN A 77 -17.99 8.61 2.97
N PRO A 78 -18.48 8.40 1.73
CA PRO A 78 -18.16 7.28 0.84
C PRO A 78 -16.71 7.45 0.32
N ALA A 79 -15.84 6.51 0.64
CA ALA A 79 -14.42 6.63 0.31
C ALA A 79 -13.76 5.25 0.16
N THR A 80 -12.68 5.22 -0.65
CA THR A 80 -11.86 4.04 -0.90
C THR A 80 -10.37 4.38 -0.86
N GLN A 81 -9.49 3.39 -0.98
CA GLN A 81 -8.06 3.54 -1.15
C GLN A 81 -7.38 4.48 -0.12
N PRO A 82 -7.62 4.28 1.19
CA PRO A 82 -7.05 5.19 2.19
C PRO A 82 -5.55 4.96 2.36
N THR A 83 -4.85 6.05 2.68
CA THR A 83 -3.46 6.03 3.14
C THR A 83 -3.30 6.81 4.44
N ILE A 84 -2.24 6.52 5.20
CA ILE A 84 -1.94 7.16 6.48
C ILE A 84 -0.43 7.34 6.67
N ALA A 85 -0.04 8.45 7.29
CA ALA A 85 1.32 8.70 7.75
C ALA A 85 1.34 9.47 9.07
N ALA A 86 2.37 9.24 9.89
CA ALA A 86 2.65 10.10 11.02
C ALA A 86 3.25 11.42 10.55
N THR A 87 2.86 12.52 11.21
CA THR A 87 3.48 13.83 10.99
C THR A 87 4.72 14.01 11.88
N PRO A 88 5.70 14.84 11.48
CA PRO A 88 6.85 15.12 12.34
C PRO A 88 6.47 15.64 13.74
N GLY A 89 5.36 16.39 13.85
CA GLY A 89 4.82 16.92 15.12
C GLY A 89 4.03 15.91 15.95
N GLY A 90 4.00 14.61 15.58
CA GLY A 90 3.34 13.55 16.35
C GLY A 90 1.87 13.33 16.03
N GLY A 91 1.26 14.11 15.13
CA GLY A 91 -0.08 13.88 14.61
C GLY A 91 -0.12 12.84 13.49
N LEU A 92 -1.28 12.72 12.84
CA LEU A 92 -1.54 11.81 11.75
C LEU A 92 -2.12 12.55 10.55
N LEU A 93 -1.73 12.14 9.36
CA LEU A 93 -2.35 12.56 8.10
C LEU A 93 -3.01 11.35 7.46
N THR A 94 -4.26 11.48 7.04
CA THR A 94 -4.94 10.51 6.18
C THR A 94 -5.30 11.15 4.85
N ALA A 95 -5.31 10.36 3.80
CA ALA A 95 -5.92 10.73 2.54
C ALA A 95 -6.67 9.53 1.96
N ALA A 96 -7.78 9.77 1.26
CA ALA A 96 -8.59 8.73 0.64
C ALA A 96 -9.19 9.25 -0.67
N GLU A 97 -9.56 8.33 -1.54
CA GLU A 97 -10.39 8.65 -2.70
C GLU A 97 -11.85 8.75 -2.24
N PHE A 98 -12.36 9.96 -2.23
CA PHE A 98 -13.74 10.27 -1.91
C PHE A 98 -14.58 10.34 -3.17
N ASN A 99 -15.76 9.71 -3.18
CA ASN A 99 -16.65 9.73 -4.32
C ASN A 99 -18.12 9.77 -3.88
N ASP A 100 -18.72 10.93 -4.03
CA ASP A 100 -20.12 11.18 -3.71
C ASP A 100 -21.09 10.92 -4.89
N GLY A 101 -20.61 10.25 -5.93
CA GLY A 101 -21.37 10.01 -7.16
C GLY A 101 -21.02 10.96 -8.31
N HIS A 102 -20.22 12.00 -8.06
CA HIS A 102 -19.77 12.96 -9.05
C HIS A 102 -18.34 12.71 -9.57
N GLY A 103 -17.78 11.54 -9.29
CA GLY A 103 -16.41 11.13 -9.62
C GLY A 103 -15.46 11.27 -8.44
N GLY A 104 -14.40 10.45 -8.45
CA GLY A 104 -13.42 10.40 -7.37
C GLY A 104 -12.57 11.67 -7.30
N GLN A 105 -12.26 12.08 -6.08
CA GLN A 105 -11.33 13.16 -5.74
C GLN A 105 -10.67 12.87 -4.40
N LEU A 106 -9.55 13.52 -4.10
CA LEU A 106 -8.84 13.24 -2.86
C LEU A 106 -9.41 14.04 -1.69
N ARG A 107 -9.71 13.36 -0.60
CA ARG A 107 -10.00 13.99 0.69
C ARG A 107 -8.83 13.77 1.64
N ILE A 108 -8.24 14.87 2.12
CA ILE A 108 -7.03 14.89 2.93
C ILE A 108 -7.38 15.47 4.28
N ARG A 109 -7.02 14.75 5.39
CA ARG A 109 -7.34 15.14 6.76
C ARG A 109 -6.11 15.09 7.65
N TYR A 110 -5.98 16.12 8.48
CA TYR A 110 -4.99 16.17 9.54
C TYR A 110 -5.64 15.95 10.91
N TRP A 111 -5.04 15.07 11.69
CA TRP A 111 -5.46 14.65 13.01
C TRP A 111 -4.33 14.95 14.00
N PRO A 112 -4.49 15.89 14.97
CA PRO A 112 -3.41 16.24 15.88
C PRO A 112 -3.02 15.10 16.81
N THR A 113 -3.93 14.16 17.07
CA THR A 113 -3.70 13.00 17.93
C THR A 113 -4.39 11.76 17.38
N LEU A 114 -4.01 10.58 17.87
CA LEU A 114 -4.71 9.34 17.59
C LEU A 114 -6.16 9.37 18.08
N ASP A 115 -6.40 9.98 19.25
CA ASP A 115 -7.76 10.16 19.80
C ASP A 115 -8.65 10.98 18.86
N ALA A 116 -8.11 12.05 18.27
CA ALA A 116 -8.84 12.84 17.27
C ALA A 116 -9.24 12.00 16.06
N LEU A 117 -8.36 11.11 15.60
CA LEU A 117 -8.65 10.16 14.52
C LEU A 117 -9.73 9.15 14.92
N LEU A 118 -9.63 8.56 16.12
CA LEU A 118 -10.60 7.59 16.65
C LEU A 118 -11.99 8.21 16.86
N THR A 119 -12.05 9.48 17.22
CA THR A 119 -13.32 10.20 17.45
C THR A 119 -13.85 10.95 16.23
N GLY A 120 -13.16 10.84 15.07
CA GLY A 120 -13.58 11.45 13.82
C GLY A 120 -13.52 12.99 13.83
N ARG A 121 -12.56 13.60 14.56
CA ARG A 121 -12.42 15.05 14.72
C ARG A 121 -11.14 15.59 14.09
N PRO A 122 -11.07 15.74 12.76
CA PRO A 122 -9.90 16.31 12.11
C PRO A 122 -9.74 17.78 12.47
N ALA A 123 -8.49 18.22 12.68
CA ALA A 123 -8.19 19.64 12.87
C ALA A 123 -8.20 20.41 11.55
N ARG A 124 -7.95 19.72 10.43
CA ARG A 124 -8.05 20.26 9.07
C ARG A 124 -8.58 19.18 8.13
N GLU A 125 -9.38 19.62 7.19
CA GLU A 125 -9.84 18.83 6.06
C GLU A 125 -9.67 19.62 4.78
N PHE A 126 -9.29 18.96 3.71
CA PHE A 126 -9.19 19.52 2.38
C PHE A 126 -9.74 18.53 1.36
N LEU A 127 -10.73 18.94 0.58
CA LEU A 127 -11.23 18.21 -0.56
C LEU A 127 -10.57 18.77 -1.81
N ALA A 128 -9.66 18.00 -2.41
CA ALA A 128 -8.88 18.43 -3.55
C ALA A 128 -9.75 18.53 -4.80
N PRO A 129 -9.79 19.68 -5.48
CA PRO A 129 -10.52 19.78 -6.75
C PRO A 129 -9.82 18.89 -7.79
N ARG A 130 -10.61 18.26 -8.66
CA ARG A 130 -10.08 17.59 -9.83
C ARG A 130 -9.51 18.61 -10.80
N THR A 131 -8.31 18.37 -11.29
CA THR A 131 -7.57 19.31 -12.13
C THR A 131 -7.00 18.67 -13.40
N LEU A 132 -6.82 17.34 -13.41
CA LEU A 132 -6.29 16.56 -14.52
C LEU A 132 -7.36 15.70 -15.21
N SER A 133 -8.47 15.43 -14.53
CA SER A 133 -9.55 14.61 -15.05
C SER A 133 -10.91 15.21 -14.70
N ALA A 134 -11.83 15.22 -15.66
CA ALA A 134 -13.23 15.52 -15.37
C ALA A 134 -13.95 14.39 -14.62
N CYS A 135 -13.41 13.16 -14.66
CA CYS A 135 -14.07 11.95 -14.18
C CYS A 135 -13.57 11.49 -12.82
N ASN A 136 -12.25 11.29 -12.68
CA ASN A 136 -11.69 10.69 -11.47
C ASN A 136 -10.23 11.07 -11.23
N GLU A 137 -9.90 11.43 -10.00
CA GLU A 137 -8.55 11.52 -9.45
C GLU A 137 -8.53 10.78 -8.12
N GLY A 138 -7.71 9.73 -7.99
CA GLY A 138 -7.82 8.80 -6.87
C GLY A 138 -6.52 8.19 -6.40
N THR A 139 -6.65 7.21 -5.53
CA THR A 139 -5.60 6.40 -4.90
C THR A 139 -4.41 7.22 -4.42
N PRO A 140 -4.58 7.99 -3.32
CA PRO A 140 -3.49 8.80 -2.79
C PRO A 140 -2.38 7.93 -2.19
N SER A 141 -1.12 8.33 -2.40
CA SER A 141 0.02 7.83 -1.62
C SER A 141 0.82 9.00 -1.07
N ILE A 142 1.07 9.02 0.24
CA ILE A 142 1.81 10.10 0.90
C ILE A 142 3.29 9.91 0.62
N ARG A 143 3.93 10.91 -0.03
CA ARG A 143 5.34 10.89 -0.42
C ARG A 143 6.23 11.70 0.49
N GLN A 144 5.85 12.96 0.69
CA GLN A 144 6.56 13.88 1.57
C GLN A 144 5.55 14.62 2.42
N LEU A 145 5.92 14.79 3.68
CA LEU A 145 5.08 15.43 4.65
C LEU A 145 5.92 16.41 5.47
N ARG A 146 5.68 17.71 5.26
CA ARG A 146 6.14 18.79 6.13
C ARG A 146 4.91 19.38 6.80
N LEU A 147 4.64 18.94 7.99
CA LEU A 147 3.52 19.37 8.80
C LEU A 147 3.95 19.31 10.26
N ASP A 148 4.37 20.47 10.76
CA ASP A 148 4.78 20.70 12.15
C ASP A 148 3.63 21.35 12.92
N ALA A 149 3.95 22.12 13.95
CA ALA A 149 2.96 22.82 14.78
C ALA A 149 2.14 23.87 13.98
N ASP A 150 2.76 24.50 12.97
CA ASP A 150 2.08 25.43 12.08
C ASP A 150 1.54 24.68 10.84
N VAL A 151 0.26 24.36 10.90
CA VAL A 151 -0.45 23.68 9.81
C VAL A 151 -0.54 24.57 8.55
N ASP A 152 -0.59 25.87 8.69
CA ASP A 152 -0.67 26.81 7.57
C ASP A 152 0.65 26.94 6.81
N ALA A 153 1.77 26.52 7.39
CA ALA A 153 3.07 26.36 6.72
C ALA A 153 3.29 24.96 6.14
N SER A 154 2.30 24.05 6.25
CA SER A 154 2.43 22.68 5.79
C SER A 154 2.64 22.57 4.28
N ARG A 155 3.41 21.54 3.88
CA ARG A 155 3.52 21.08 2.49
C ARG A 155 3.42 19.56 2.45
N ILE A 156 2.42 19.06 1.74
CA ILE A 156 2.10 17.65 1.62
C ILE A 156 2.21 17.26 0.15
N GLU A 157 3.10 16.34 -0.18
CA GLU A 157 3.23 15.81 -1.53
C GLU A 157 2.60 14.42 -1.59
N LEU A 158 1.64 14.27 -2.50
CA LEU A 158 0.92 13.02 -2.77
C LEU A 158 1.25 12.50 -4.16
N GLY A 159 1.29 11.19 -4.27
CA GLY A 159 1.06 10.51 -5.52
C GLY A 159 -0.43 10.23 -5.68
N LEU A 160 -0.90 10.24 -6.92
CA LEU A 160 -2.28 9.89 -7.28
C LEU A 160 -2.32 9.35 -8.71
N HIS A 161 -3.40 8.69 -9.07
CA HIS A 161 -3.73 8.48 -10.46
C HIS A 161 -4.85 9.46 -10.89
N TYR A 162 -4.94 9.72 -12.19
CA TYR A 162 -6.04 10.44 -12.81
C TYR A 162 -6.58 9.65 -14.00
N HIS A 163 -7.88 9.71 -14.21
CA HIS A 163 -8.56 9.02 -15.30
C HIS A 163 -8.43 9.83 -16.59
N ARG A 164 -7.33 9.61 -17.33
CA ARG A 164 -7.03 10.33 -18.56
C ARG A 164 -8.11 10.08 -19.61
N ASP A 165 -8.66 11.17 -20.14
CA ASP A 165 -9.74 11.17 -21.15
C ASP A 165 -10.97 10.37 -20.70
N CYS A 166 -11.17 10.24 -19.39
CA CYS A 166 -12.18 9.37 -18.78
C CYS A 166 -12.11 7.91 -19.24
N GLN A 167 -10.93 7.42 -19.57
CA GLN A 167 -10.75 6.09 -20.14
C GLN A 167 -9.75 5.20 -19.40
N VAL A 168 -8.59 5.73 -19.05
CA VAL A 168 -7.53 4.94 -18.45
C VAL A 168 -6.81 5.73 -17.37
N ASP A 169 -6.45 5.06 -16.28
CA ASP A 169 -5.67 5.66 -15.21
C ASP A 169 -4.22 5.86 -15.63
N ARG A 170 -3.69 7.03 -15.28
CA ARG A 170 -2.29 7.42 -15.45
C ARG A 170 -1.80 8.12 -14.20
N GLN A 171 -0.49 8.14 -14.03
CA GLN A 171 0.13 8.62 -12.82
C GLN A 171 0.27 10.14 -12.78
N ALA A 172 0.07 10.70 -11.60
CA ALA A 172 0.20 12.12 -11.33
C ALA A 172 0.78 12.38 -9.94
N ARG A 173 1.07 13.64 -9.67
CA ARG A 173 1.52 14.15 -8.38
C ARG A 173 0.65 15.33 -7.98
N GLY A 174 0.36 15.43 -6.68
CA GLY A 174 -0.33 16.57 -6.12
C GLY A 174 0.46 17.18 -4.97
N THR A 175 0.39 18.48 -4.81
CA THR A 175 0.96 19.21 -3.67
C THR A 175 -0.12 20.05 -3.02
N LEU A 176 -0.37 19.79 -1.74
CA LEU A 176 -1.21 20.61 -0.88
C LEU A 176 -0.33 21.49 0.01
N THR A 177 -0.55 22.80 -0.04
CA THR A 177 0.16 23.77 0.79
C THR A 177 -0.83 24.48 1.72
N GLY A 178 -0.53 24.46 3.02
CA GLY A 178 -1.30 25.15 4.06
C GLY A 178 -2.76 24.71 4.17
N PHE A 179 -3.11 23.50 3.72
CA PHE A 179 -4.50 22.99 3.63
C PHE A 179 -5.44 23.91 2.83
N ARG A 180 -4.93 24.66 1.85
CA ARG A 180 -5.73 25.63 1.05
C ARG A 180 -5.34 25.73 -0.41
N ALA A 181 -4.08 25.49 -0.76
CA ALA A 181 -3.62 25.57 -2.16
C ALA A 181 -3.27 24.18 -2.67
N TRP A 182 -3.88 23.77 -3.77
CA TRP A 182 -3.67 22.49 -4.43
C TRP A 182 -3.12 22.68 -5.83
N THR A 183 -2.05 21.99 -6.16
CA THR A 183 -1.47 21.94 -7.50
C THR A 183 -1.19 20.50 -7.90
N THR A 184 -1.37 20.18 -9.16
CA THR A 184 -1.09 18.85 -9.71
C THR A 184 -0.18 18.91 -10.92
N ALA A 185 0.47 17.81 -11.21
CA ALA A 185 1.20 17.56 -12.45
C ALA A 185 1.14 16.08 -12.80
N THR A 186 1.03 15.75 -14.07
CA THR A 186 1.17 14.38 -14.56
C THR A 186 2.57 13.83 -14.27
N ASP A 187 2.71 12.50 -14.19
CA ASP A 187 4.00 11.81 -13.95
C ASP A 187 4.33 10.87 -15.14
N PRO A 188 4.55 11.44 -16.35
CA PRO A 188 4.75 10.66 -17.57
C PRO A 188 6.04 9.81 -17.53
N GLU A 189 7.01 10.19 -16.71
CA GLU A 189 8.23 9.39 -16.52
C GLU A 189 7.94 8.07 -15.84
N LEU A 190 7.08 8.06 -14.82
CA LEU A 190 6.66 6.84 -14.15
C LEU A 190 5.86 5.96 -15.11
N ASP A 191 4.87 6.52 -15.82
CA ASP A 191 4.09 5.80 -16.82
C ASP A 191 4.98 5.14 -17.88
N ALA A 192 5.94 5.91 -18.43
CA ALA A 192 6.88 5.41 -19.43
C ALA A 192 7.82 4.32 -18.87
N ALA A 193 8.25 4.45 -17.61
CA ALA A 193 9.11 3.45 -16.97
C ALA A 193 8.35 2.12 -16.77
N VAL A 194 7.09 2.18 -16.34
CA VAL A 194 6.22 0.99 -16.19
C VAL A 194 5.99 0.34 -17.57
N GLN A 195 5.72 1.13 -18.61
CA GLN A 195 5.56 0.63 -19.96
C GLN A 195 6.83 -0.09 -20.47
N ARG A 196 8.02 0.52 -20.27
CA ARG A 196 9.29 -0.14 -20.65
C ARG A 196 9.52 -1.44 -19.88
N ALA A 197 9.20 -1.48 -18.58
CA ALA A 197 9.34 -2.68 -17.77
C ALA A 197 8.38 -3.79 -18.19
N ALA A 198 7.16 -3.45 -18.61
CA ALA A 198 6.20 -4.39 -19.17
C ALA A 198 6.72 -4.97 -20.48
N THR A 199 7.19 -4.12 -21.40
CA THR A 199 7.76 -4.54 -22.69
C THR A 199 8.96 -5.48 -22.51
N ALA A 200 9.86 -5.16 -21.56
CA ALA A 200 11.00 -6.03 -21.23
C ALA A 200 10.56 -7.40 -20.66
N ALA A 201 9.36 -7.48 -20.07
CA ALA A 201 8.74 -8.72 -19.61
C ALA A 201 7.84 -9.41 -20.63
N GLY A 202 7.85 -8.96 -21.90
CA GLY A 202 7.04 -9.52 -23.00
C GLY A 202 5.56 -9.12 -22.96
N GLU A 203 5.21 -8.06 -22.22
CA GLU A 203 3.85 -7.53 -22.09
C GLU A 203 3.78 -6.07 -22.59
N GLN A 204 2.56 -5.59 -22.88
CA GLN A 204 2.28 -4.19 -23.18
C GLN A 204 1.16 -3.70 -22.26
N ILE A 205 1.26 -2.46 -21.79
CA ILE A 205 0.20 -1.86 -21.00
C ILE A 205 -0.82 -1.21 -21.93
N GLY A 206 -1.94 -1.91 -22.15
CA GLY A 206 -3.09 -1.41 -22.91
C GLY A 206 -4.23 -0.89 -22.03
N GLY A 207 -4.15 -1.10 -20.72
CA GLY A 207 -5.11 -0.65 -19.71
C GLY A 207 -4.55 0.41 -18.77
N ASN A 208 -4.95 0.33 -17.52
CA ASN A 208 -4.61 1.26 -16.47
C ASN A 208 -3.16 1.13 -16.01
N ILE A 209 -2.57 2.26 -15.60
CA ILE A 209 -1.45 2.34 -14.66
C ILE A 209 -2.05 3.07 -13.46
N GLY A 210 -2.52 2.27 -12.50
CA GLY A 210 -3.45 2.69 -11.47
C GLY A 210 -2.80 2.85 -10.09
N ASP A 211 -3.32 2.11 -9.15
CA ASP A 211 -2.99 2.26 -7.73
C ASP A 211 -1.52 2.11 -7.45
N ARG A 212 -1.06 2.90 -6.49
CA ARG A 212 0.32 2.90 -6.07
C ARG A 212 0.48 3.22 -4.60
N ASP A 213 1.65 2.85 -4.06
CA ASP A 213 2.08 3.29 -2.76
C ASP A 213 3.57 3.63 -2.76
N HIS A 214 3.94 4.55 -1.88
CA HIS A 214 5.31 5.02 -1.72
C HIS A 214 5.97 4.36 -0.51
N LEU A 215 7.24 3.97 -0.66
CA LEU A 215 8.07 3.52 0.45
C LEU A 215 9.52 3.98 0.30
N ARG A 216 10.17 4.18 1.45
CA ARG A 216 11.61 4.47 1.50
C ARG A 216 12.37 3.25 1.99
N TYR A 217 13.27 2.72 1.16
CA TYR A 217 14.09 1.56 1.47
C TYR A 217 15.58 1.90 1.31
N ARG A 218 16.37 1.71 2.39
CA ARG A 218 17.81 2.00 2.42
C ARG A 218 18.16 3.41 1.91
N GLY A 219 17.39 4.41 2.32
CA GLY A 219 17.61 5.81 1.97
C GLY A 219 17.17 6.22 0.56
N ARG A 220 16.58 5.31 -0.22
CA ARG A 220 16.04 5.56 -1.56
C ARG A 220 14.52 5.45 -1.58
N ASP A 221 13.91 6.23 -2.45
CA ASP A 221 12.47 6.30 -2.61
C ASP A 221 12.02 5.41 -3.79
N TYR A 222 11.02 4.58 -3.51
CA TYR A 222 10.41 3.65 -4.45
C TYR A 222 8.89 3.81 -4.45
N ASP A 223 8.25 3.51 -5.59
CA ASP A 223 6.82 3.27 -5.64
C ASP A 223 6.55 1.81 -6.05
N VAL A 224 5.58 1.19 -5.40
CA VAL A 224 4.93 -0.02 -5.88
C VAL A 224 3.69 0.42 -6.66
N VAL A 225 3.57 -0.02 -7.91
CA VAL A 225 2.57 0.48 -8.85
C VAL A 225 1.92 -0.70 -9.56
N GLU A 226 0.62 -0.70 -9.69
CA GLU A 226 -0.07 -1.66 -10.52
C GLU A 226 -0.21 -1.18 -11.97
N ALA A 227 -0.25 -2.13 -12.90
CA ALA A 227 -0.62 -1.84 -14.26
C ALA A 227 -1.31 -3.04 -14.93
N GLN A 228 -2.15 -2.75 -15.90
CA GLN A 228 -3.02 -3.68 -16.57
C GLN A 228 -2.65 -3.80 -18.04
N SER A 229 -2.32 -5.01 -18.51
CA SER A 229 -1.98 -5.20 -19.92
C SER A 229 -3.20 -5.15 -20.84
N ARG A 230 -4.38 -5.57 -20.37
CA ARG A 230 -5.65 -5.48 -21.08
C ARG A 230 -6.71 -4.82 -20.23
N ARG A 231 -7.30 -3.72 -20.72
CA ARG A 231 -8.37 -3.00 -20.04
C ARG A 231 -9.54 -3.95 -19.75
N GLY A 232 -10.07 -3.88 -18.53
CA GLY A 232 -11.20 -4.71 -18.06
C GLY A 232 -10.85 -6.17 -17.74
N ASP A 233 -9.61 -6.62 -17.99
CA ASP A 233 -9.17 -7.97 -17.66
C ASP A 233 -8.44 -8.01 -16.31
N PHE A 234 -9.13 -8.43 -15.27
CA PHE A 234 -8.57 -8.59 -13.93
C PHE A 234 -7.39 -9.57 -13.86
N GLY A 235 -7.30 -10.53 -14.77
CA GLY A 235 -6.17 -11.47 -14.87
C GLY A 235 -4.90 -10.83 -15.39
N SER A 236 -4.99 -9.64 -15.98
CA SER A 236 -3.88 -8.94 -16.61
C SER A 236 -3.16 -7.93 -15.70
N TRP A 237 -3.60 -7.76 -14.45
CA TRP A 237 -2.95 -6.88 -13.50
C TRP A 237 -1.60 -7.42 -13.03
N ARG A 238 -0.60 -6.55 -13.00
CA ARG A 238 0.76 -6.81 -12.53
C ARG A 238 1.24 -5.67 -11.64
N VAL A 239 2.16 -5.97 -10.74
CA VAL A 239 2.79 -4.97 -9.87
C VAL A 239 4.22 -4.72 -10.33
N TYR A 240 4.62 -3.46 -10.32
CA TYR A 240 5.93 -2.95 -10.69
C TYR A 240 6.55 -2.21 -9.53
N LEU A 241 7.86 -2.30 -9.41
CA LEU A 241 8.67 -1.52 -8.48
C LEU A 241 9.39 -0.43 -9.27
N TYR A 242 9.07 0.83 -9.00
CA TYR A 242 9.69 2.00 -9.62
C TYR A 242 10.73 2.61 -8.69
N ASP A 243 11.99 2.71 -9.12
CA ASP A 243 13.07 3.44 -8.46
C ASP A 243 13.06 4.88 -8.95
N ARG A 244 12.72 5.83 -8.06
CA ARG A 244 12.57 7.25 -8.41
C ARG A 244 13.87 7.90 -8.81
N ALA A 245 14.98 7.53 -8.15
CA ALA A 245 16.28 8.10 -8.46
C ALA A 245 16.82 7.59 -9.81
N ALA A 246 16.58 6.31 -10.11
CA ALA A 246 16.99 5.71 -11.37
C ALA A 246 15.99 5.97 -12.52
N ARG A 247 14.78 6.46 -12.23
CA ARG A 247 13.66 6.63 -13.18
C ARG A 247 13.37 5.35 -13.97
N ALA A 248 13.46 4.22 -13.29
CA ALA A 248 13.35 2.91 -13.88
C ALA A 248 12.42 2.01 -13.06
N ALA A 249 11.59 1.25 -13.76
CA ALA A 249 10.72 0.26 -13.15
C ALA A 249 11.18 -1.17 -13.49
N GLN A 250 10.77 -2.12 -12.65
CA GLN A 250 10.84 -3.55 -12.97
C GLN A 250 9.54 -4.22 -12.53
N ARG A 251 9.08 -5.19 -13.31
CA ARG A 251 7.95 -6.02 -12.94
C ARG A 251 8.33 -6.90 -11.75
N LEU A 252 7.47 -6.97 -10.74
CA LEU A 252 7.63 -7.89 -9.63
C LEU A 252 7.16 -9.30 -10.03
N SER A 253 8.03 -10.28 -9.82
CA SER A 253 7.69 -11.70 -10.00
C SER A 253 7.09 -12.24 -8.71
N ILE A 254 5.81 -11.92 -8.47
CA ILE A 254 5.14 -12.31 -7.22
C ILE A 254 4.72 -13.78 -7.30
N VAL A 255 5.18 -14.56 -6.32
CA VAL A 255 4.88 -15.99 -6.18
C VAL A 255 4.12 -16.21 -4.89
N THR A 256 2.97 -16.87 -4.99
CA THR A 256 2.10 -17.20 -3.84
C THR A 256 1.88 -18.70 -3.74
N HIS A 257 1.44 -19.17 -2.58
CA HIS A 257 1.09 -20.58 -2.37
C HIS A 257 -0.06 -21.03 -3.30
N GLY A 258 -0.97 -20.12 -3.63
CA GLY A 258 -2.11 -20.38 -4.52
C GLY A 258 -1.77 -20.31 -6.01
N GLY A 259 -0.54 -19.90 -6.39
CA GLY A 259 -0.13 -19.74 -7.78
C GLY A 259 -0.85 -18.62 -8.51
N SER A 260 -1.33 -17.59 -7.81
CA SER A 260 -1.92 -16.41 -8.43
C SER A 260 -0.90 -15.70 -9.32
N ARG A 261 -1.38 -15.13 -10.42
CA ARG A 261 -0.55 -14.40 -11.41
C ARG A 261 -0.97 -12.94 -11.57
N ALA A 262 -2.13 -12.57 -10.99
CA ALA A 262 -2.66 -11.21 -11.05
C ALA A 262 -2.68 -10.63 -9.64
N PHE A 263 -2.20 -9.38 -9.53
CA PHE A 263 -2.10 -8.65 -8.27
C PHE A 263 -2.37 -7.18 -8.54
N ALA A 264 -3.17 -6.57 -7.68
CA ALA A 264 -3.59 -5.18 -7.76
C ALA A 264 -3.57 -4.49 -6.38
N ASN A 265 -3.87 -3.22 -6.32
CA ASN A 265 -3.98 -2.38 -5.12
C ASN A 265 -2.77 -2.57 -4.17
N PRO A 266 -1.53 -2.38 -4.64
CA PRO A 266 -0.36 -2.62 -3.83
C PRO A 266 -0.17 -1.52 -2.78
N THR A 267 0.05 -1.90 -1.52
CA THR A 267 0.66 -1.01 -0.52
C THR A 267 1.95 -1.64 0.02
N ALA A 268 2.87 -0.80 0.47
CA ALA A 268 4.11 -1.27 1.07
C ALA A 268 4.59 -0.32 2.17
N THR A 269 5.07 -0.86 3.27
CA THR A 269 5.58 -0.09 4.39
C THR A 269 6.81 -0.74 4.99
N MET A 270 7.80 0.08 5.34
CA MET A 270 8.92 -0.38 6.16
C MET A 270 8.51 -0.39 7.62
N LEU A 271 8.61 -1.53 8.24
CA LEU A 271 8.31 -1.76 9.66
C LEU A 271 9.52 -2.32 10.39
N ARG A 272 9.37 -2.53 11.68
CA ARG A 272 10.24 -3.38 12.50
C ARG A 272 9.44 -4.59 12.98
N ASP A 273 10.05 -5.75 12.93
CA ASP A 273 9.44 -6.95 13.52
C ASP A 273 9.55 -6.91 15.06
N GLN A 274 8.99 -7.93 15.72
CA GLN A 274 8.94 -8.02 17.18
C GLN A 274 10.32 -8.04 17.86
N VAL A 275 11.39 -8.36 17.11
CA VAL A 275 12.78 -8.35 17.60
C VAL A 275 13.57 -7.14 17.08
N GLY A 276 12.88 -6.13 16.55
CA GLY A 276 13.46 -4.87 16.11
C GLY A 276 14.15 -4.89 14.74
N ARG A 277 14.09 -6.00 13.98
CA ARG A 277 14.69 -6.09 12.64
C ARG A 277 13.82 -5.38 11.62
N GLN A 278 14.45 -4.78 10.61
CA GLN A 278 13.72 -4.17 9.50
C GLN A 278 12.95 -5.24 8.71
N ALA A 279 11.69 -4.96 8.44
CA ALA A 279 10.80 -5.79 7.63
C ALA A 279 10.08 -4.90 6.60
N VAL A 280 9.75 -5.46 5.45
CA VAL A 280 8.83 -4.86 4.49
C VAL A 280 7.49 -5.56 4.65
N MET A 281 6.47 -4.81 4.96
CA MET A 281 5.09 -5.29 4.89
C MET A 281 4.49 -4.81 3.57
N ALA A 282 3.84 -5.70 2.84
CA ALA A 282 3.08 -5.34 1.64
C ALA A 282 1.67 -5.95 1.72
N THR A 283 0.69 -5.23 1.20
CA THR A 283 -0.66 -5.75 0.97
C THR A 283 -0.97 -5.71 -0.52
N LEU A 284 -1.71 -6.69 -0.99
CA LEU A 284 -2.06 -6.86 -2.39
C LEU A 284 -3.49 -7.37 -2.52
N PHE A 285 -4.23 -6.82 -3.44
CA PHE A 285 -5.47 -7.42 -3.89
C PHE A 285 -5.16 -8.55 -4.88
N VAL A 286 -5.82 -9.71 -4.71
CA VAL A 286 -5.67 -10.87 -5.59
C VAL A 286 -6.98 -11.07 -6.36
N PRO A 287 -7.10 -10.51 -7.58
CA PRO A 287 -8.35 -10.49 -8.33
C PRO A 287 -8.79 -11.87 -8.83
N MET A 288 -7.85 -12.82 -8.98
CA MET A 288 -8.16 -14.18 -9.43
C MET A 288 -7.42 -15.21 -8.58
N ARG A 289 -8.17 -16.09 -7.94
CA ARG A 289 -7.59 -17.29 -7.33
C ARG A 289 -7.23 -18.27 -8.45
N ALA A 290 -6.02 -18.81 -8.42
CA ALA A 290 -5.72 -19.99 -9.24
C ALA A 290 -6.74 -21.11 -8.88
N ARG A 291 -7.28 -21.80 -9.89
CA ARG A 291 -8.38 -22.80 -9.74
C ARG A 291 -8.06 -24.02 -8.85
N ARG A 292 -6.89 -24.09 -8.24
CA ARG A 292 -6.59 -25.13 -7.25
C ARG A 292 -7.21 -24.74 -5.91
N ARG A 293 -8.17 -25.55 -5.46
CA ARG A 293 -8.63 -25.54 -4.06
C ARG A 293 -7.42 -25.89 -3.17
N VAL A 294 -6.72 -24.86 -2.72
CA VAL A 294 -5.85 -25.02 -1.56
C VAL A 294 -6.81 -25.11 -0.38
N ARG A 295 -6.92 -26.28 0.24
CA ARG A 295 -7.57 -26.38 1.55
C ARG A 295 -6.93 -25.32 2.44
N PRO A 296 -7.71 -24.55 3.20
CA PRO A 296 -7.12 -23.64 4.19
C PRO A 296 -6.22 -24.51 5.06
N ALA A 297 -4.91 -24.22 5.04
CA ALA A 297 -4.02 -24.81 6.00
C ALA A 297 -4.57 -24.42 7.37
N ARG A 298 -4.93 -25.40 8.18
CA ARG A 298 -5.22 -25.15 9.60
C ARG A 298 -3.95 -24.54 10.15
N CYS A 299 -4.01 -23.29 10.57
CA CYS A 299 -2.94 -22.64 11.26
C CYS A 299 -2.76 -23.40 12.59
N SER A 300 -1.85 -24.38 12.61
CA SER A 300 -1.42 -24.99 13.86
C SER A 300 -0.34 -24.05 14.42
N THR A 301 -0.73 -23.22 15.35
CA THR A 301 0.18 -22.47 16.21
C THR A 301 0.88 -23.43 17.18
N THR A 302 1.85 -24.19 16.69
CA THR A 302 2.84 -24.83 17.54
C THR A 302 4.17 -24.19 17.29
N PHE A 303 4.52 -23.22 18.15
CA PHE A 303 5.91 -22.79 18.30
C PHE A 303 6.69 -23.95 18.93
N PRO A 304 7.80 -24.43 18.34
CA PRO A 304 8.66 -25.36 19.03
C PRO A 304 9.38 -24.60 20.14
N THR A 305 9.01 -24.85 21.39
CA THR A 305 9.80 -24.50 22.57
C THR A 305 11.03 -25.40 22.61
N THR A 306 12.14 -24.95 22.04
CA THR A 306 13.45 -25.57 22.31
C THR A 306 14.05 -24.94 23.55
N THR A 307 13.85 -25.58 24.70
CA THR A 307 14.71 -25.39 25.86
C THR A 307 16.10 -25.95 25.53
N ARG A 308 17.05 -25.09 25.22
CA ARG A 308 18.48 -25.44 25.23
C ARG A 308 19.11 -24.87 26.49
N ARG A 309 19.62 -25.79 27.34
CA ARG A 309 20.52 -25.48 28.46
C ARG A 309 21.74 -24.70 27.97
N ALA A 310 22.05 -23.62 28.68
CA ALA A 310 23.23 -22.81 28.47
C ALA A 310 24.49 -23.58 28.93
N GLY A 311 25.47 -23.68 28.05
CA GLY A 311 26.86 -23.92 28.39
C GLY A 311 27.69 -22.72 27.96
N PRO A 312 28.71 -22.30 28.71
CA PRO A 312 29.47 -21.11 28.40
C PRO A 312 30.51 -21.37 27.33
N THR A 313 30.46 -20.61 26.24
CA THR A 313 31.60 -20.57 25.30
C THR A 313 31.79 -19.13 24.80
N THR A 314 32.94 -18.59 25.11
CA THR A 314 33.50 -17.35 24.62
C THR A 314 33.74 -17.43 23.11
N ALA A 315 33.11 -16.57 22.33
CA ALA A 315 33.46 -16.36 20.92
C ALA A 315 33.22 -14.89 20.52
N ARG A 316 34.22 -14.33 19.84
CA ARG A 316 34.29 -12.99 19.26
C ARG A 316 33.13 -12.72 18.33
N PRO A 317 32.63 -11.46 18.22
CA PRO A 317 31.54 -11.13 17.31
C PRO A 317 32.06 -11.06 15.87
N SER A 318 31.69 -12.02 15.05
CA SER A 318 31.74 -11.88 13.60
C SER A 318 30.57 -10.99 13.14
N ARG A 319 30.82 -10.04 12.26
CA ARG A 319 29.80 -9.19 11.63
C ARG A 319 28.86 -10.08 10.80
N THR A 320 27.75 -10.46 11.39
CA THR A 320 26.70 -11.21 10.71
C THR A 320 25.75 -10.22 10.02
N THR A 321 25.66 -10.33 8.72
CA THR A 321 24.62 -9.67 7.91
C THR A 321 23.25 -10.13 8.41
N VAL A 322 22.47 -9.19 8.94
CA VAL A 322 21.15 -9.44 9.49
C VAL A 322 20.18 -9.77 8.34
N PRO A 323 19.46 -10.90 8.38
CA PRO A 323 18.42 -11.17 7.40
C PRO A 323 17.23 -10.21 7.58
N VAL A 324 16.81 -9.59 6.48
CA VAL A 324 15.61 -8.76 6.44
C VAL A 324 14.40 -9.69 6.27
N GLY A 325 13.51 -9.72 7.24
CA GLY A 325 12.26 -10.49 7.19
C GLY A 325 11.18 -9.77 6.37
N LEU A 326 10.38 -10.49 5.61
CA LEU A 326 9.23 -10.00 4.86
C LEU A 326 7.94 -10.45 5.53
N SER A 327 7.03 -9.52 5.80
CA SER A 327 5.63 -9.84 6.16
C SER A 327 4.72 -9.38 5.02
N LEU A 328 3.88 -10.25 4.54
CA LEU A 328 2.93 -9.97 3.45
C LEU A 328 1.51 -10.30 3.90
N ALA A 329 0.61 -9.33 3.83
CA ALA A 329 -0.82 -9.57 3.97
C ALA A 329 -1.46 -9.48 2.57
N VAL A 330 -2.24 -10.48 2.18
CA VAL A 330 -2.91 -10.53 0.87
C VAL A 330 -4.41 -10.55 1.08
N GLY A 331 -5.10 -9.53 0.58
CA GLY A 331 -6.56 -9.47 0.53
C GLY A 331 -7.10 -10.22 -0.70
N CYS A 332 -8.14 -11.02 -0.55
CA CYS A 332 -8.82 -11.71 -1.66
C CYS A 332 -10.20 -11.09 -1.89
N GLY A 333 -10.43 -10.51 -3.07
CA GLY A 333 -11.75 -10.15 -3.57
C GLY A 333 -12.53 -11.39 -4.01
N GLY A 334 -13.76 -11.59 -3.49
CA GLY A 334 -14.67 -12.60 -3.97
C GLY A 334 -15.57 -12.02 -5.07
N GLU A 335 -15.72 -12.75 -6.17
CA GLU A 335 -16.68 -12.43 -7.23
C GLU A 335 -18.09 -12.31 -6.66
N ARG A 336 -18.79 -11.19 -6.85
CA ARG A 336 -20.22 -11.08 -7.21
C ARG A 336 -20.83 -9.69 -7.10
N THR A 337 -20.11 -8.66 -6.63
CA THR A 337 -20.77 -7.36 -6.43
C THR A 337 -20.19 -6.22 -7.28
N VAL A 338 -19.06 -6.40 -7.95
CA VAL A 338 -18.37 -5.33 -8.69
C VAL A 338 -18.82 -5.22 -10.16
N LEU A 339 -19.49 -6.24 -10.72
CA LEU A 339 -19.90 -6.26 -12.13
C LEU A 339 -21.10 -5.36 -12.46
N LYS A 340 -21.81 -4.79 -11.49
CA LYS A 340 -22.98 -3.92 -11.78
C LYS A 340 -22.72 -2.42 -11.78
N HIS A 341 -21.54 -1.95 -11.41
CA HIS A 341 -21.27 -0.50 -11.35
C HIS A 341 -20.23 0.02 -12.36
N GLN A 342 -19.60 -0.84 -13.14
CA GLN A 342 -18.65 -0.41 -14.18
C GLN A 342 -19.23 -0.27 -15.60
N GLU A 343 -20.52 -0.55 -15.79
CA GLU A 343 -21.16 -0.38 -17.13
C GLU A 343 -21.87 0.97 -17.33
N ARG A 344 -21.68 1.94 -16.43
CA ARG A 344 -22.24 3.30 -16.61
C ARG A 344 -21.20 4.38 -16.28
N TRP A 345 -20.14 4.43 -17.08
CA TRP A 345 -19.34 5.65 -17.27
C TRP A 345 -18.78 5.68 -18.69
#